data_68722cef013c4db7b1d6824c6a1351d3
#
_entry.id   68722cef013c4db7b1d6824c6a1351d3
#
_cell.length_a   1.000
_cell.length_b   1.000
_cell.length_c   1.000
_cell.angle_alpha   90.00
_cell.angle_beta   90.00
_cell.angle_gamma   90.00
#
_symmetry.space_group_name_H-M   'P 1'
#
loop_
_entity.id
_entity.type
_entity.pdbx_description
1 polymer ?
#
loop_
_entity_poly.entity_id
_entity_poly.type
_entity_poly.pdbx_seq_one_letter_code
_entity_poly.pdbx_strand_id
1 'polypeptide(L)'
;MSAGPGLRSWPFQHRKPFLGFFVGTYNSQVTSVPTQSNSSPHPRVLGLDVGSKRIGVAISDLLGITAQGLETIHRQNKRVDFGQLEKVIRDHEITEIVVGYPLRMSGAEGIQAEKMQRFAEELRQRFPLPVHLWDERLSSAQANRLLRETEMSIKRRGEVVDQMAAVLILQSWMDARSGT
;
A
#
# COMPACT_ATOMS: atom_id res chain seq x y z
N MET A 1 -54.58 -8.13 -19.85
CA MET A 1 -54.78 -6.71 -20.17
C MET A 1 -53.62 -5.90 -19.58
N SER A 2 -52.97 -5.26 -20.35
CA SER A 2 -52.13 -4.06 -20.50
C SER A 2 -50.62 -4.31 -20.38
N ALA A 3 -50.08 -4.21 -21.41
CA ALA A 3 -49.02 -3.73 -22.26
C ALA A 3 -48.04 -2.76 -21.59
N GLY A 4 -46.75 -3.09 -21.59
CA GLY A 4 -45.63 -2.18 -21.33
C GLY A 4 -45.19 -1.44 -22.61
N PRO A 5 -44.63 -0.25 -22.54
CA PRO A 5 -44.01 0.44 -23.67
C PRO A 5 -42.50 0.23 -23.62
N GLY A 6 -41.78 -0.21 -24.69
CA GLY A 6 -41.60 0.55 -25.90
C GLY A 6 -40.14 1.00 -25.96
N LEU A 7 -39.24 0.14 -26.51
CA LEU A 7 -37.89 0.44 -26.96
C LEU A 7 -37.91 1.53 -28.04
N ARG A 8 -37.23 2.67 -27.80
CA ARG A 8 -37.01 3.67 -28.84
C ARG A 8 -35.67 3.42 -29.52
N SER A 9 -35.75 3.02 -30.76
CA SER A 9 -34.65 2.92 -31.71
C SER A 9 -34.19 4.30 -32.17
N TRP A 10 -32.88 4.54 -32.21
CA TRP A 10 -32.25 5.71 -32.80
C TRP A 10 -31.90 5.42 -34.25
N PRO A 11 -32.22 6.30 -35.22
CA PRO A 11 -31.89 6.10 -36.61
C PRO A 11 -30.47 6.55 -36.95
N PHE A 12 -29.74 5.63 -37.54
CA PHE A 12 -28.44 5.89 -38.20
C PHE A 12 -28.71 6.64 -39.49
N GLN A 13 -28.26 7.87 -39.64
CA GLN A 13 -28.27 8.60 -40.89
C GLN A 13 -26.87 8.67 -41.50
N HIS A 14 -26.76 8.04 -42.66
CA HIS A 14 -25.61 8.06 -43.54
C HIS A 14 -25.31 9.48 -44.07
N ARG A 15 -24.07 9.95 -43.89
CA ARG A 15 -23.50 11.03 -44.71
C ARG A 15 -22.37 10.51 -45.56
N LYS A 16 -22.48 10.76 -46.85
CA LYS A 16 -21.53 10.38 -47.91
C LYS A 16 -20.22 11.15 -47.79
N PRO A 17 -19.12 10.60 -48.33
CA PRO A 17 -17.80 11.25 -48.26
C PRO A 17 -17.64 12.33 -49.32
N PHE A 18 -17.07 13.44 -48.92
CA PHE A 18 -16.63 14.50 -49.83
C PHE A 18 -15.20 14.18 -50.28
N LEU A 19 -15.04 13.97 -51.57
CA LEU A 19 -13.79 13.69 -52.24
C LEU A 19 -13.07 15.03 -52.49
N GLY A 20 -11.98 15.28 -51.78
CA GLY A 20 -11.07 16.40 -52.04
C GLY A 20 -9.64 15.87 -52.13
N PHE A 21 -9.11 15.84 -53.35
CA PHE A 21 -7.70 15.52 -53.64
C PHE A 21 -6.78 16.57 -53.04
N PHE A 22 -5.87 16.15 -52.14
CA PHE A 22 -4.64 16.89 -51.89
C PHE A 22 -3.48 15.90 -51.79
N VAL A 23 -2.65 15.91 -52.81
CA VAL A 23 -1.39 15.17 -52.86
C VAL A 23 -0.37 15.99 -52.12
N GLY A 24 -0.04 15.55 -50.92
CA GLY A 24 1.08 16.05 -50.12
C GLY A 24 1.80 14.86 -49.52
N THR A 25 2.97 14.54 -50.04
CA THR A 25 3.90 13.55 -49.48
C THR A 25 4.38 14.02 -48.12
N TYR A 26 3.71 13.55 -47.04
CA TYR A 26 4.16 13.74 -45.67
C TYR A 26 4.79 12.44 -45.21
N ASN A 27 6.12 12.48 -45.12
CA ASN A 27 6.92 11.39 -44.57
C ASN A 27 6.64 11.27 -43.06
N SER A 28 5.65 10.46 -42.68
CA SER A 28 5.32 10.18 -41.30
C SER A 28 6.29 9.13 -40.76
N GLN A 29 7.43 9.56 -40.30
CA GLN A 29 8.16 8.88 -39.24
C GLN A 29 7.30 8.97 -37.99
N VAL A 30 6.44 8.00 -37.81
CA VAL A 30 5.79 7.75 -36.50
C VAL A 30 6.88 7.27 -35.56
N THR A 31 7.54 8.20 -34.90
CA THR A 31 8.34 7.90 -33.72
C THR A 31 7.37 7.38 -32.71
N SER A 32 7.36 6.05 -32.53
CA SER A 32 6.72 5.40 -31.38
C SER A 32 7.36 6.01 -30.14
N VAL A 33 6.60 6.89 -29.47
CA VAL A 33 6.95 7.35 -28.11
C VAL A 33 6.98 6.08 -27.27
N PRO A 34 8.12 5.70 -26.68
CA PRO A 34 8.14 4.57 -25.78
C PRO A 34 7.20 4.93 -24.64
N THR A 35 6.18 4.12 -24.43
CA THR A 35 5.37 4.14 -23.22
C THR A 35 6.34 3.91 -22.08
N GLN A 36 6.81 4.98 -21.46
CA GLN A 36 7.58 4.88 -20.22
C GLN A 36 6.63 4.22 -19.23
N SER A 37 6.94 2.97 -18.89
CA SER A 37 6.38 2.35 -17.71
C SER A 37 6.71 3.31 -16.56
N ASN A 38 5.69 3.90 -15.95
CA ASN A 38 5.80 4.70 -14.73
C ASN A 38 6.17 3.77 -13.55
N SER A 39 7.28 3.05 -13.67
CA SER A 39 7.91 2.43 -12.53
C SER A 39 8.47 3.57 -11.69
N SER A 40 7.91 3.76 -10.51
CA SER A 40 8.44 4.68 -9.51
C SER A 40 9.94 4.46 -9.40
N PRO A 41 10.78 5.51 -9.38
CA PRO A 41 12.23 5.39 -9.36
C PRO A 41 12.73 4.64 -8.12
N HIS A 42 11.91 4.50 -7.09
CA HIS A 42 12.18 3.74 -5.87
C HIS A 42 11.11 2.67 -5.64
N PRO A 43 11.52 1.47 -5.17
CA PRO A 43 10.58 0.42 -4.78
C PRO A 43 9.69 0.92 -3.64
N ARG A 44 8.36 0.77 -3.78
CA ARG A 44 7.44 1.11 -2.71
C ARG A 44 7.43 0.02 -1.64
N VAL A 45 7.53 0.44 -0.41
CA VAL A 45 7.62 -0.44 0.74
C VAL A 45 6.37 -0.33 1.60
N LEU A 46 5.84 -1.47 2.04
CA LEU A 46 4.72 -1.58 2.97
C LEU A 46 5.25 -1.82 4.38
N GLY A 47 4.89 -0.96 5.33
CA GLY A 47 5.15 -1.13 6.76
C GLY A 47 3.93 -1.64 7.49
N LEU A 48 4.09 -2.64 8.36
CA LEU A 48 3.02 -3.26 9.13
C LEU A 48 3.34 -3.29 10.62
N ASP A 49 2.41 -2.78 11.43
CA ASP A 49 2.34 -3.01 12.89
C ASP A 49 1.21 -3.99 13.19
N VAL A 50 1.55 -5.24 13.56
CA VAL A 50 0.58 -6.33 13.63
C VAL A 50 0.12 -6.55 15.07
N GLY A 51 -0.97 -5.90 15.44
CA GLY A 51 -1.66 -6.11 16.71
C GLY A 51 -2.61 -7.32 16.72
N SER A 52 -3.20 -7.60 17.88
CA SER A 52 -4.16 -8.70 18.05
C SER A 52 -5.52 -8.43 17.41
N LYS A 53 -5.96 -7.18 17.37
CA LYS A 53 -7.27 -6.75 16.85
C LYS A 53 -7.17 -5.92 15.57
N ARG A 54 -6.04 -5.33 15.31
CA ARG A 54 -5.79 -4.42 14.18
C ARG A 54 -4.41 -4.61 13.62
N ILE A 55 -4.23 -4.21 12.37
CA ILE A 55 -2.94 -4.08 11.71
C ILE A 55 -2.80 -2.63 11.28
N GLY A 56 -1.85 -1.90 11.87
CA GLY A 56 -1.42 -0.59 11.40
C GLY A 56 -0.70 -0.74 10.05
N VAL A 57 -0.99 0.15 9.13
CA VAL A 57 -0.49 0.08 7.76
C VAL A 57 0.15 1.41 7.38
N ALA A 58 1.33 1.35 6.80
CA ALA A 58 2.02 2.51 6.23
C ALA A 58 2.68 2.14 4.90
N ILE A 59 2.89 3.13 4.04
CA ILE A 59 3.62 2.95 2.77
C ILE A 59 4.69 4.03 2.62
N SER A 60 5.78 3.70 1.92
CA SER A 60 6.74 4.73 1.50
C SER A 60 6.14 5.63 0.43
N ASP A 61 6.59 6.88 0.37
CA ASP A 61 6.31 7.74 -0.78
C ASP A 61 7.05 7.24 -2.05
N LEU A 62 6.77 7.87 -3.18
CA LEU A 62 7.38 7.51 -4.47
C LEU A 62 8.89 7.82 -4.55
N LEU A 63 9.39 8.65 -3.65
CA LEU A 63 10.79 9.02 -3.57
C LEU A 63 11.57 8.15 -2.57
N GLY A 64 10.87 7.30 -1.79
CA GLY A 64 11.47 6.47 -0.75
C GLY A 64 12.02 7.27 0.43
N ILE A 65 11.50 8.50 0.67
CA ILE A 65 11.99 9.42 1.70
C ILE A 65 11.12 9.37 2.95
N THR A 66 9.78 9.35 2.77
CA THR A 66 8.83 9.46 3.88
C THR A 66 7.86 8.30 3.93
N ALA A 67 7.51 7.87 5.16
CA ALA A 67 6.44 6.91 5.40
C ALA A 67 5.11 7.62 5.62
N GLN A 68 4.05 7.14 4.97
CA GLN A 68 2.69 7.65 5.07
C GLN A 68 1.75 6.58 5.59
N GLY A 69 0.95 6.90 6.61
CA GLY A 69 -0.02 5.97 7.16
C GLY A 69 -1.22 5.77 6.24
N LEU A 70 -1.67 4.54 6.12
CA LEU A 70 -2.92 4.17 5.47
C LEU A 70 -3.99 3.80 6.51
N GLU A 71 -5.20 3.50 6.03
CA GLU A 71 -6.27 3.02 6.87
C GLU A 71 -5.88 1.71 7.58
N THR A 72 -6.14 1.66 8.88
CA THR A 72 -5.85 0.50 9.72
C THR A 72 -6.77 -0.66 9.37
N ILE A 73 -6.22 -1.84 9.19
CA ILE A 73 -6.97 -3.07 8.93
C ILE A 73 -7.53 -3.62 10.25
N HIS A 74 -8.85 -3.68 10.35
CA HIS A 74 -9.53 -4.36 11.46
C HIS A 74 -9.52 -5.87 11.23
N ARG A 75 -8.83 -6.61 12.08
CA ARG A 75 -8.67 -8.05 11.95
C ARG A 75 -9.99 -8.79 12.17
N GLN A 76 -10.29 -9.70 11.28
CA GLN A 76 -11.46 -10.57 11.34
C GLN A 76 -11.03 -12.04 11.33
N ASN A 77 -10.44 -12.47 10.24
CA ASN A 77 -9.85 -13.78 10.06
C ASN A 77 -8.76 -13.70 8.98
N LYS A 78 -7.90 -14.72 8.94
CA LYS A 78 -6.75 -14.74 8.02
C LYS A 78 -7.13 -14.43 6.56
N ARG A 79 -8.22 -15.03 6.07
CA ARG A 79 -8.63 -14.86 4.67
C ARG A 79 -8.97 -13.41 4.35
N VAL A 80 -9.72 -12.75 5.23
CA VAL A 80 -10.13 -11.35 5.06
C VAL A 80 -8.93 -10.42 5.23
N ASP A 81 -8.14 -10.62 6.29
CA ASP A 81 -6.98 -9.81 6.60
C ASP A 81 -5.97 -9.82 5.43
N PHE A 82 -5.61 -11.01 4.95
CA PHE A 82 -4.70 -11.14 3.80
C PHE A 82 -5.29 -10.64 2.49
N GLY A 83 -6.62 -10.73 2.29
CA GLY A 83 -7.28 -10.14 1.13
C GLY A 83 -7.20 -8.61 1.12
N GLN A 84 -7.28 -7.95 2.29
CA GLN A 84 -7.09 -6.51 2.41
C GLN A 84 -5.64 -6.11 2.15
N LEU A 85 -4.67 -6.87 2.68
CA LEU A 85 -3.25 -6.66 2.39
C LEU A 85 -2.93 -6.83 0.90
N GLU A 86 -3.48 -7.85 0.25
CA GLU A 86 -3.32 -8.08 -1.19
C GLU A 86 -3.82 -6.89 -2.02
N LYS A 87 -4.97 -6.31 -1.61
CA LYS A 87 -5.51 -5.10 -2.23
C LYS A 87 -4.54 -3.92 -2.07
N VAL A 88 -4.01 -3.68 -0.87
CA VAL A 88 -3.03 -2.62 -0.62
C VAL A 88 -1.76 -2.83 -1.45
N ILE A 89 -1.23 -4.06 -1.48
CA ILE A 89 -0.02 -4.41 -2.24
C ILE A 89 -0.22 -4.10 -3.72
N ARG A 90 -1.33 -4.50 -4.30
CA ARG A 90 -1.64 -4.28 -5.72
C ARG A 90 -1.90 -2.81 -6.03
N ASP A 91 -2.77 -2.15 -5.24
CA ASP A 91 -3.24 -0.79 -5.52
C ASP A 91 -2.12 0.25 -5.34
N HIS A 92 -1.11 -0.07 -4.55
CA HIS A 92 0.05 0.80 -4.31
C HIS A 92 1.36 0.29 -4.94
N GLU A 93 1.32 -0.78 -5.74
CA GLU A 93 2.49 -1.36 -6.43
C GLU A 93 3.65 -1.65 -5.46
N ILE A 94 3.32 -2.28 -4.31
CA ILE A 94 4.28 -2.60 -3.26
C ILE A 94 5.26 -3.67 -3.75
N THR A 95 6.54 -3.47 -3.48
CA THR A 95 7.62 -4.38 -3.87
C THR A 95 8.33 -5.03 -2.69
N GLU A 96 8.24 -4.46 -1.49
CA GLU A 96 8.83 -5.00 -0.26
C GLU A 96 7.88 -4.81 0.92
N ILE A 97 7.95 -5.69 1.92
CA ILE A 97 7.13 -5.61 3.15
C ILE A 97 8.06 -5.57 4.36
N VAL A 98 7.79 -4.66 5.29
CA VAL A 98 8.46 -4.55 6.58
C VAL A 98 7.44 -4.81 7.68
N VAL A 99 7.71 -5.75 8.56
CA VAL A 99 6.85 -6.11 9.71
C VAL A 99 7.57 -5.73 10.99
N GLY A 100 6.90 -4.99 11.86
CA GLY A 100 7.38 -4.69 13.19
C GLY A 100 7.63 -5.96 14.00
N TYR A 101 8.78 -6.03 14.67
CA TYR A 101 9.21 -7.19 15.43
C TYR A 101 9.52 -6.81 16.88
N PRO A 102 8.62 -7.17 17.81
CA PRO A 102 8.76 -6.78 19.22
C PRO A 102 9.77 -7.65 19.93
N LEU A 103 10.99 -7.17 20.09
CA LEU A 103 11.98 -7.77 20.99
C LEU A 103 11.80 -7.26 22.43
N ARG A 104 12.06 -8.11 23.42
CA ARG A 104 12.16 -7.67 24.82
C ARG A 104 13.35 -6.75 25.01
N MET A 105 13.33 -5.91 26.06
CA MET A 105 14.47 -5.03 26.39
C MET A 105 15.77 -5.81 26.59
N SER A 106 15.71 -7.07 27.01
CA SER A 106 16.85 -7.98 27.10
C SER A 106 17.34 -8.52 25.75
N GLY A 107 16.66 -8.19 24.64
CA GLY A 107 16.93 -8.80 23.33
C GLY A 107 16.35 -10.20 23.13
N ALA A 108 15.75 -10.80 24.16
CA ALA A 108 15.15 -12.12 24.07
C ALA A 108 13.82 -12.08 23.31
N GLU A 109 13.57 -13.10 22.50
CA GLU A 109 12.30 -13.32 21.82
C GLU A 109 11.21 -13.70 22.84
N GLY A 110 10.04 -13.13 22.68
CA GLY A 110 8.87 -13.46 23.47
C GLY A 110 7.77 -14.09 22.63
N ILE A 111 6.69 -14.53 23.25
CA ILE A 111 5.53 -15.13 22.57
C ILE A 111 5.01 -14.21 21.42
N GLN A 112 5.12 -12.89 21.57
CA GLN A 112 4.70 -11.95 20.53
C GLN A 112 5.66 -11.98 19.34
N ALA A 113 6.96 -12.10 19.57
CA ALA A 113 7.97 -12.23 18.51
C ALA A 113 7.76 -13.49 17.67
N GLU A 114 7.48 -14.64 18.31
CA GLU A 114 7.14 -15.88 17.58
C GLU A 114 5.89 -15.73 16.71
N LYS A 115 4.87 -15.01 17.19
CA LYS A 115 3.68 -14.72 16.36
C LYS A 115 4.01 -13.88 15.15
N MET A 116 4.90 -12.91 15.30
CA MET A 116 5.34 -12.07 14.17
C MET A 116 6.19 -12.84 13.16
N GLN A 117 7.05 -13.74 13.62
CA GLN A 117 7.79 -14.64 12.72
C GLN A 117 6.84 -15.49 11.88
N ARG A 118 5.83 -16.12 12.52
CA ARG A 118 4.83 -16.91 11.81
C ARG A 118 4.03 -16.07 10.81
N PHE A 119 3.64 -14.87 11.20
CA PHE A 119 2.91 -13.96 10.31
C PHE A 119 3.77 -13.53 9.12
N ALA A 120 5.04 -13.21 9.34
CA ALA A 120 5.98 -12.89 8.27
C ALA A 120 6.20 -14.07 7.31
N GLU A 121 6.25 -15.30 7.84
CA GLU A 121 6.36 -16.49 7.01
C GLU A 121 5.09 -16.72 6.16
N GLU A 122 3.91 -16.50 6.74
CA GLU A 122 2.65 -16.54 5.99
C GLU A 122 2.59 -15.49 4.86
N LEU A 123 3.14 -14.28 5.11
CA LEU A 123 3.28 -13.26 4.06
C LEU A 123 4.19 -13.72 2.92
N ARG A 124 5.36 -14.32 3.23
CA ARG A 124 6.31 -14.84 2.23
C ARG A 124 5.70 -15.95 1.37
N GLN A 125 4.88 -16.81 1.99
CA GLN A 125 4.21 -17.90 1.28
C GLN A 125 3.11 -17.40 0.34
N ARG A 126 2.45 -16.29 0.71
CA ARG A 126 1.32 -15.77 -0.06
C ARG A 126 1.70 -14.75 -1.11
N PHE A 127 2.69 -13.92 -0.82
CA PHE A 127 3.12 -12.84 -1.70
C PHE A 127 4.57 -13.07 -2.14
N PRO A 128 4.86 -13.00 -3.45
CA PRO A 128 6.23 -13.18 -3.97
C PRO A 128 7.08 -11.92 -3.75
N LEU A 129 7.08 -11.41 -2.50
CA LEU A 129 7.75 -10.17 -2.12
C LEU A 129 8.72 -10.43 -0.95
N PRO A 130 9.87 -9.73 -0.90
CA PRO A 130 10.73 -9.73 0.27
C PRO A 130 9.97 -9.26 1.51
N VAL A 131 10.09 -9.99 2.63
CA VAL A 131 9.48 -9.64 3.92
C VAL A 131 10.59 -9.53 4.97
N HIS A 132 10.74 -8.34 5.53
CA HIS A 132 11.73 -7.99 6.53
C HIS A 132 11.08 -7.87 7.91
N LEU A 133 11.75 -8.39 8.94
CA LEU A 133 11.37 -8.14 10.33
C LEU A 133 12.23 -6.98 10.86
N TRP A 134 11.60 -5.97 11.47
CA TRP A 134 12.28 -4.78 11.97
C TRP A 134 12.05 -4.58 13.46
N ASP A 135 13.11 -4.38 14.21
CA ASP A 135 13.08 -4.24 15.67
C ASP A 135 12.36 -2.94 16.09
N GLU A 136 11.20 -3.08 16.75
CA GLU A 136 10.37 -1.97 17.21
C GLU A 136 11.00 -1.12 18.32
N ARG A 137 12.03 -1.62 19.01
CA ARG A 137 12.70 -0.84 20.07
C ARG A 137 13.31 0.45 19.53
N LEU A 138 13.62 0.50 18.25
CA LEU A 138 14.19 1.68 17.58
C LEU A 138 13.13 2.75 17.30
N SER A 139 11.84 2.40 17.25
CA SER A 139 10.72 3.30 16.91
C SER A 139 9.79 3.64 18.07
N SER A 140 9.68 2.77 19.08
CA SER A 140 8.69 2.88 20.17
C SER A 140 8.84 4.12 21.05
N ALA A 141 10.06 4.62 21.26
CA ALA A 141 10.30 5.81 22.09
C ALA A 141 9.71 7.09 21.48
N GLN A 142 9.78 7.24 20.15
CA GLN A 142 9.22 8.37 19.42
C GLN A 142 7.70 8.29 19.32
N ALA A 143 7.14 7.08 19.06
CA ALA A 143 5.71 6.84 19.02
C ALA A 143 5.03 7.24 20.33
N ASN A 144 5.56 6.78 21.46
CA ASN A 144 5.00 7.08 22.78
C ASN A 144 5.08 8.57 23.14
N ARG A 145 6.06 9.31 22.63
CA ARG A 145 6.16 10.75 22.87
C ARG A 145 5.09 11.52 22.09
N LEU A 146 4.90 11.23 20.79
CA LEU A 146 3.89 11.85 19.94
C LEU A 146 2.45 11.55 20.40
N LEU A 147 2.21 10.32 20.91
CA LEU A 147 0.89 9.90 21.38
C LEU A 147 0.44 10.58 22.68
N ARG A 148 1.39 10.99 23.52
CA ARG A 148 1.08 11.72 24.77
C ARG A 148 0.63 13.16 24.52
N GLU A 149 0.96 13.72 23.36
CA GLU A 149 0.68 15.11 23.01
C GLU A 149 -0.68 15.30 22.31
N THR A 150 -1.39 14.20 21.95
CA THR A 150 -2.67 14.29 21.25
C THR A 150 -3.88 14.09 22.18
N GLU A 151 -4.68 15.15 22.34
CA GLU A 151 -6.00 15.10 23.00
C GLU A 151 -7.07 14.47 22.11
N MET A 152 -7.05 13.14 21.93
CA MET A 152 -8.02 12.43 21.09
C MET A 152 -8.93 11.51 21.91
N SER A 153 -10.15 11.27 21.41
CA SER A 153 -11.08 10.31 22.02
C SER A 153 -10.51 8.89 21.98
N ILE A 154 -10.80 8.07 23.00
CA ILE A 154 -10.20 6.73 23.22
C ILE A 154 -10.34 5.81 21.99
N LYS A 155 -11.45 5.86 21.25
CA LYS A 155 -11.69 5.00 20.08
C LYS A 155 -10.84 5.43 18.86
N ARG A 156 -10.80 6.72 18.59
CA ARG A 156 -9.99 7.29 17.51
C ARG A 156 -8.49 7.21 17.81
N ARG A 157 -8.14 7.31 19.09
CA ARG A 157 -6.74 7.17 19.55
C ARG A 157 -6.15 5.82 19.17
N GLY A 158 -6.90 4.71 19.26
CA GLY A 158 -6.41 3.39 18.91
C GLY A 158 -6.01 3.24 17.43
N GLU A 159 -6.82 3.75 16.50
CA GLU A 159 -6.55 3.66 15.05
C GLU A 159 -5.36 4.53 14.64
N VAL A 160 -5.30 5.75 15.20
CA VAL A 160 -4.18 6.68 14.98
C VAL A 160 -2.87 6.13 15.57
N VAL A 161 -2.94 5.48 16.74
CA VAL A 161 -1.78 4.84 17.39
C VAL A 161 -1.19 3.75 16.50
N ASP A 162 -2.03 2.83 16.02
CA ASP A 162 -1.59 1.71 15.19
C ASP A 162 -1.03 2.20 13.84
N GLN A 163 -1.67 3.21 13.24
CA GLN A 163 -1.19 3.86 12.04
C GLN A 163 0.18 4.54 12.25
N MET A 164 0.32 5.30 13.34
CA MET A 164 1.59 5.96 13.69
C MET A 164 2.70 4.96 13.99
N ALA A 165 2.39 3.85 14.66
CA ALA A 165 3.36 2.79 14.91
C ALA A 165 3.89 2.20 13.59
N ALA A 166 3.02 1.89 12.63
CA ALA A 166 3.42 1.42 11.32
C ALA A 166 4.28 2.44 10.55
N VAL A 167 3.93 3.74 10.61
CA VAL A 167 4.73 4.83 10.01
C VAL A 167 6.13 4.86 10.61
N LEU A 168 6.26 4.78 11.94
CA LEU A 168 7.56 4.85 12.61
C LEU A 168 8.43 3.61 12.34
N ILE A 169 7.83 2.42 12.31
CA ILE A 169 8.50 1.18 11.91
C ILE A 169 9.08 1.35 10.50
N LEU A 170 8.25 1.77 9.55
CA LEU A 170 8.67 1.93 8.16
C LEU A 170 9.71 3.02 7.99
N GLN A 171 9.52 4.20 8.62
CA GLN A 171 10.45 5.31 8.54
C GLN A 171 11.82 4.92 9.09
N SER A 172 11.85 4.29 10.29
CA SER A 172 13.13 3.89 10.90
C SER A 172 13.87 2.84 10.05
N TRP A 173 13.14 1.97 9.37
CA TRP A 173 13.72 1.00 8.45
C TRP A 173 14.30 1.67 7.19
N MET A 174 13.59 2.65 6.61
CA MET A 174 14.06 3.42 5.46
C MET A 174 15.29 4.27 5.81
N ASP A 175 15.26 4.96 6.97
CA ASP A 175 16.36 5.78 7.44
C ASP A 175 17.66 4.96 7.62
N ALA A 176 17.52 3.73 8.15
CA ALA A 176 18.66 2.84 8.33
C ALA A 176 19.28 2.37 6.99
N ARG A 177 18.47 2.28 5.92
CA ARG A 177 18.98 1.93 4.57
C ARG A 177 19.58 3.11 3.83
N SER A 178 19.11 4.32 4.11
CA SER A 178 19.60 5.54 3.45
C SER A 178 20.91 6.05 4.06
N GLY A 179 21.23 5.66 5.29
CA GLY A 179 22.44 6.04 6.03
C GLY A 179 23.66 5.16 5.76
N THR A 180 23.56 4.21 4.81
CA THR A 180 24.65 3.33 4.39
C THR A 180 25.15 3.75 3.03
#